data_76ebb1121abc46c7898cc82e056f035b
#
_entry.id   76ebb1121abc46c7898cc82e056f035b
#
_cell.length_a   1.000
_cell.length_b   1.000
_cell.length_c   1.000
_cell.angle_alpha   90.00
_cell.angle_beta   90.00
_cell.angle_gamma   90.00
#
_symmetry.space_group_name_H-M   'P 1'
#
loop_
_entity.id
_entity.type
_entity.pdbx_description
1 polymer ?
#
loop_
_entity_poly.entity_id
_entity_poly.type
_entity_poly.pdbx_seq_one_letter_code
_entity_poly.pdbx_strand_id
1 'polypeptide(L)'
;KGPSTIGKGNHFFQFASIGEDCQDKKYKGEATELIVGDYNVFREGCSVHRGTIQDQGKTIIGSHNLFMNTTHIAHDCVIGDHTIFASGAQAAGHVHIGDWAILGGMTGVHQFVHIGAHAFCGGGSIVLKDVPPYLMVHGAPCVPAGINTEGLKRRGYDSEALLEIRRAYKEVYRKGQTVAEALAALEEKAAQVPELKLFTDFIANASRGIVR
;
A
#
# COMPACT_ATOMS: atom_id res chain seq x y z
N LYS A 1 -17.92 13.26 7.84
CA LYS A 1 -17.77 14.66 7.46
C LYS A 1 -17.45 14.72 5.96
N GLY A 2 -17.32 15.83 5.35
CA GLY A 2 -17.17 15.88 3.88
C GLY A 2 -16.76 17.24 3.38
N PRO A 3 -16.64 17.36 2.03
CA PRO A 3 -17.22 16.49 0.98
C PRO A 3 -16.62 15.09 0.95
N SER A 4 -17.52 14.10 0.92
CA SER A 4 -17.12 12.68 0.82
C SER A 4 -18.14 11.93 -0.05
N THR A 5 -17.64 11.15 -1.00
CA THR A 5 -18.43 10.20 -1.79
C THR A 5 -18.15 8.81 -1.28
N ILE A 6 -19.19 8.13 -0.78
CA ILE A 6 -19.06 6.81 -0.16
C ILE A 6 -19.94 5.82 -0.89
N GLY A 7 -19.36 4.73 -1.35
CA GLY A 7 -20.04 3.63 -2.01
C GLY A 7 -20.96 2.84 -1.08
N LYS A 8 -21.49 1.74 -1.55
CA LYS A 8 -22.47 0.90 -0.85
C LYS A 8 -21.81 -0.12 0.09
N GLY A 9 -22.56 -0.59 1.08
CA GLY A 9 -22.17 -1.71 1.95
C GLY A 9 -20.98 -1.44 2.88
N ASN A 10 -20.60 -0.18 3.06
CA ASN A 10 -19.53 0.19 4.00
C ASN A 10 -20.03 0.13 5.45
N HIS A 11 -19.21 -0.41 6.35
CA HIS A 11 -19.48 -0.49 7.77
C HIS A 11 -18.55 0.44 8.57
N PHE A 12 -19.14 1.35 9.34
CA PHE A 12 -18.41 2.29 10.19
C PHE A 12 -18.72 2.00 11.65
N PHE A 13 -17.70 1.73 12.43
CA PHE A 13 -17.83 1.49 13.86
C PHE A 13 -17.73 2.81 14.66
N GLN A 14 -18.03 2.75 15.95
CA GLN A 14 -18.04 3.91 16.82
C GLN A 14 -16.67 4.61 16.86
N PHE A 15 -16.70 5.95 17.01
CA PHE A 15 -15.54 6.83 17.07
C PHE A 15 -14.70 6.90 15.80
N ALA A 16 -15.14 6.29 14.68
CA ALA A 16 -14.48 6.49 13.40
C ALA A 16 -14.67 7.93 12.92
N SER A 17 -13.59 8.59 12.50
CA SER A 17 -13.57 9.94 11.93
C SER A 17 -13.28 9.86 10.44
N ILE A 18 -14.31 9.96 9.61
CA ILE A 18 -14.21 9.74 8.15
C ILE A 18 -14.51 11.03 7.41
N GLY A 19 -13.59 11.45 6.52
CA GLY A 19 -13.72 12.63 5.69
C GLY A 19 -13.48 13.96 6.43
N GLU A 20 -12.69 13.94 7.49
CA GLU A 20 -12.31 15.16 8.22
C GLU A 20 -11.30 15.99 7.42
N ASP A 21 -11.13 17.24 7.78
CA ASP A 21 -10.17 18.17 7.20
C ASP A 21 -8.76 17.61 7.27
N CYS A 22 -7.93 17.93 6.25
CA CYS A 22 -6.53 17.58 6.24
C CYS A 22 -5.80 18.12 7.49
N GLN A 23 -4.87 17.35 8.03
CA GLN A 23 -4.04 17.75 9.18
C GLN A 23 -2.76 18.51 8.78
N ASP A 24 -2.50 18.70 7.49
CA ASP A 24 -1.36 19.52 7.05
C ASP A 24 -1.57 20.97 7.46
N LYS A 25 -0.55 21.57 8.08
CA LYS A 25 -0.56 22.98 8.50
C LYS A 25 -0.76 23.98 7.35
N LYS A 26 -0.54 23.55 6.11
CA LYS A 26 -0.76 24.37 4.92
C LYS A 26 -2.22 24.43 4.50
N TYR A 27 -3.07 23.50 4.97
CA TYR A 27 -4.49 23.47 4.67
C TYR A 27 -5.19 24.71 5.23
N LYS A 28 -5.95 25.39 4.41
CA LYS A 28 -6.67 26.66 4.73
C LYS A 28 -8.18 26.57 4.54
N GLY A 29 -8.72 25.33 4.47
CA GLY A 29 -10.13 25.11 4.24
C GLY A 29 -10.50 24.99 2.75
N GLU A 30 -9.53 24.63 1.91
CA GLU A 30 -9.77 24.44 0.47
C GLU A 30 -10.75 23.29 0.22
N ALA A 31 -11.48 23.39 -0.90
CA ALA A 31 -12.42 22.36 -1.32
C ALA A 31 -11.67 21.09 -1.78
N THR A 32 -11.60 20.10 -0.91
CA THR A 32 -10.99 18.79 -1.16
C THR A 32 -11.95 17.69 -0.75
N GLU A 33 -11.75 16.47 -1.21
CA GLU A 33 -12.72 15.40 -1.03
C GLU A 33 -12.10 14.08 -0.56
N LEU A 34 -12.97 13.20 -0.07
CA LEU A 34 -12.69 11.78 0.17
C LEU A 34 -13.59 10.94 -0.73
N ILE A 35 -13.00 9.97 -1.43
CA ILE A 35 -13.72 8.98 -2.23
C ILE A 35 -13.49 7.61 -1.61
N VAL A 36 -14.58 6.90 -1.30
CA VAL A 36 -14.56 5.55 -0.73
C VAL A 36 -15.40 4.63 -1.60
N GLY A 37 -14.83 3.53 -2.03
CA GLY A 37 -15.51 2.48 -2.77
C GLY A 37 -16.51 1.69 -1.90
N ASP A 38 -16.74 0.44 -2.27
CA ASP A 38 -17.80 -0.40 -1.69
C ASP A 38 -17.26 -1.37 -0.63
N TYR A 39 -18.13 -1.79 0.29
CA TYR A 39 -17.91 -2.92 1.22
C TYR A 39 -16.65 -2.82 2.09
N ASN A 40 -16.24 -1.62 2.47
CA ASN A 40 -15.15 -1.42 3.40
C ASN A 40 -15.63 -1.52 4.85
N VAL A 41 -14.74 -1.94 5.73
CA VAL A 41 -14.98 -1.99 7.18
C VAL A 41 -14.01 -1.05 7.88
N PHE A 42 -14.53 0.00 8.52
CA PHE A 42 -13.77 0.94 9.33
C PHE A 42 -14.09 0.68 10.82
N ARG A 43 -13.13 0.09 11.54
CA ARG A 43 -13.28 -0.26 12.94
C ARG A 43 -13.11 0.96 13.86
N GLU A 44 -13.20 0.73 15.13
CA GLU A 44 -13.26 1.74 16.18
C GLU A 44 -12.08 2.71 16.14
N GLY A 45 -12.37 4.01 16.16
CA GLY A 45 -11.34 5.05 16.20
C GLY A 45 -10.49 5.19 14.94
N CYS A 46 -10.90 4.60 13.80
CA CYS A 46 -10.25 4.86 12.52
C CYS A 46 -10.37 6.33 12.13
N SER A 47 -9.33 6.90 11.51
CA SER A 47 -9.36 8.25 10.96
C SER A 47 -8.93 8.26 9.50
N VAL A 48 -9.72 8.96 8.67
CA VAL A 48 -9.45 9.14 7.23
C VAL A 48 -9.68 10.60 6.89
N HIS A 49 -8.65 11.25 6.35
CA HIS A 49 -8.68 12.66 6.00
C HIS A 49 -8.85 12.88 4.50
N ARG A 50 -9.47 14.02 4.13
CA ARG A 50 -9.57 14.45 2.74
C ARG A 50 -8.21 14.82 2.16
N GLY A 51 -8.13 14.97 0.85
CA GLY A 51 -6.93 15.39 0.14
C GLY A 51 -6.55 16.85 0.36
N THR A 52 -5.53 17.28 -0.36
CA THR A 52 -5.05 18.68 -0.41
C THR A 52 -4.96 19.19 -1.85
N ILE A 53 -5.00 20.50 -2.03
CA ILE A 53 -4.83 21.12 -3.36
C ILE A 53 -3.39 21.04 -3.88
N GLN A 54 -2.45 20.63 -3.05
CA GLN A 54 -1.04 20.43 -3.42
C GLN A 54 -0.82 19.15 -4.23
N ASP A 55 -1.79 18.25 -4.25
CA ASP A 55 -1.79 17.02 -5.04
C ASP A 55 -3.10 16.93 -5.84
N GLN A 56 -3.77 15.81 -5.80
CA GLN A 56 -4.97 15.54 -6.60
C GLN A 56 -6.28 16.09 -5.98
N GLY A 57 -6.22 16.76 -4.84
CA GLY A 57 -7.38 17.32 -4.13
C GLY A 57 -8.25 16.28 -3.43
N LYS A 58 -7.83 15.02 -3.37
CA LYS A 58 -8.65 13.93 -2.83
C LYS A 58 -7.83 12.79 -2.24
N THR A 59 -8.40 12.15 -1.23
CA THR A 59 -7.98 10.82 -0.75
C THR A 59 -8.92 9.78 -1.35
N ILE A 60 -8.36 8.66 -1.84
CA ILE A 60 -9.10 7.61 -2.52
C ILE A 60 -8.91 6.30 -1.77
N ILE A 61 -10.02 5.64 -1.46
CA ILE A 61 -10.05 4.29 -0.88
C ILE A 61 -10.87 3.41 -1.81
N GLY A 62 -10.31 2.30 -2.25
CA GLY A 62 -10.99 1.30 -3.06
C GLY A 62 -12.05 0.53 -2.28
N SER A 63 -12.24 -0.73 -2.61
CA SER A 63 -13.33 -1.56 -2.11
C SER A 63 -12.83 -2.76 -1.31
N HIS A 64 -13.70 -3.33 -0.47
CA HIS A 64 -13.43 -4.56 0.29
C HIS A 64 -12.25 -4.48 1.26
N ASN A 65 -11.93 -3.30 1.76
CA ASN A 65 -10.82 -3.08 2.68
C ASN A 65 -11.25 -3.27 4.14
N LEU A 66 -10.29 -3.71 4.96
CA LEU A 66 -10.45 -3.79 6.40
C LEU A 66 -9.48 -2.84 7.10
N PHE A 67 -10.01 -1.82 7.75
CA PHE A 67 -9.27 -0.91 8.61
C PHE A 67 -9.58 -1.27 10.06
N MET A 68 -8.66 -1.95 10.74
CA MET A 68 -8.83 -2.32 12.14
C MET A 68 -8.75 -1.08 13.05
N ASN A 69 -9.02 -1.26 14.32
CA ASN A 69 -9.12 -0.15 15.25
C ASN A 69 -7.88 0.77 15.28
N THR A 70 -8.12 2.06 15.47
CA THR A 70 -7.10 3.13 15.58
C THR A 70 -6.15 3.25 14.38
N THR A 71 -6.56 2.79 13.19
CA THR A 71 -5.80 3.03 11.97
C THR A 71 -5.96 4.47 11.49
N HIS A 72 -4.94 4.97 10.78
CA HIS A 72 -4.95 6.32 10.23
C HIS A 72 -4.59 6.32 8.75
N ILE A 73 -5.39 7.02 7.95
CA ILE A 73 -5.12 7.32 6.54
C ILE A 73 -5.10 8.83 6.39
N ALA A 74 -3.92 9.38 6.13
CA ALA A 74 -3.74 10.80 5.94
C ALA A 74 -4.24 11.25 4.55
N HIS A 75 -4.10 12.54 4.29
CA HIS A 75 -4.52 13.20 3.06
C HIS A 75 -3.80 12.66 1.82
N ASP A 76 -4.47 12.72 0.66
CA ASP A 76 -3.92 12.38 -0.64
C ASP A 76 -3.42 10.92 -0.78
N CYS A 77 -3.81 10.04 0.16
CA CYS A 77 -3.54 8.62 0.02
C CYS A 77 -4.40 7.99 -1.07
N VAL A 78 -3.84 7.00 -1.75
CA VAL A 78 -4.55 6.12 -2.69
C VAL A 78 -4.43 4.69 -2.20
N ILE A 79 -5.55 4.13 -1.75
CA ILE A 79 -5.62 2.76 -1.24
C ILE A 79 -6.40 1.91 -2.22
N GLY A 80 -5.83 0.81 -2.66
CA GLY A 80 -6.46 -0.14 -3.58
C GLY A 80 -7.57 -0.98 -2.93
N ASP A 81 -7.85 -2.11 -3.52
CA ASP A 81 -8.89 -3.03 -3.10
C ASP A 81 -8.34 -4.15 -2.19
N HIS A 82 -9.21 -4.71 -1.35
CA HIS A 82 -8.89 -5.87 -0.51
C HIS A 82 -7.69 -5.70 0.43
N THR A 83 -7.35 -4.47 0.80
CA THR A 83 -6.23 -4.21 1.73
C THR A 83 -6.63 -4.45 3.18
N ILE A 84 -5.64 -4.76 4.02
CA ILE A 84 -5.83 -4.88 5.46
C ILE A 84 -4.86 -3.94 6.18
N PHE A 85 -5.40 -3.03 6.96
CA PHE A 85 -4.67 -2.25 7.94
C PHE A 85 -4.95 -2.84 9.32
N ALA A 86 -3.98 -3.56 9.87
CA ALA A 86 -4.13 -4.08 11.22
C ALA A 86 -4.08 -2.95 12.27
N SER A 87 -4.48 -3.26 13.50
CA SER A 87 -4.64 -2.27 14.57
C SER A 87 -3.46 -1.31 14.70
N GLY A 88 -3.75 -0.01 14.71
CA GLY A 88 -2.75 1.04 14.84
C GLY A 88 -1.84 1.27 13.63
N ALA A 89 -2.08 0.61 12.50
CA ALA A 89 -1.33 0.89 11.28
C ALA A 89 -1.66 2.28 10.73
N GLN A 90 -0.65 3.00 10.23
CA GLN A 90 -0.78 4.39 9.83
C GLN A 90 -0.11 4.65 8.48
N ALA A 91 -0.82 5.29 7.57
CA ALA A 91 -0.32 5.81 6.31
C ALA A 91 -0.25 7.35 6.38
N ALA A 92 0.96 7.90 6.25
CA ALA A 92 1.16 9.35 6.14
C ALA A 92 0.67 9.88 4.78
N GLY A 93 0.70 11.20 4.58
CA GLY A 93 0.18 11.81 3.35
C GLY A 93 0.82 11.28 2.07
N HIS A 94 0.04 11.22 0.98
CA HIS A 94 0.48 10.82 -0.36
C HIS A 94 0.97 9.37 -0.47
N VAL A 95 0.60 8.50 0.46
CA VAL A 95 0.95 7.07 0.41
C VAL A 95 0.04 6.35 -0.57
N HIS A 96 0.63 5.53 -1.45
CA HIS A 96 -0.11 4.64 -2.34
C HIS A 96 0.04 3.20 -1.89
N ILE A 97 -1.07 2.48 -1.79
CA ILE A 97 -1.08 1.07 -1.37
C ILE A 97 -1.87 0.26 -2.39
N GLY A 98 -1.19 -0.69 -3.01
CA GLY A 98 -1.77 -1.57 -4.02
C GLY A 98 -2.70 -2.62 -3.43
N ASP A 99 -3.46 -3.24 -4.32
CA ASP A 99 -4.47 -4.25 -3.96
C ASP A 99 -3.88 -5.40 -3.14
N TRP A 100 -4.68 -5.91 -2.21
CA TRP A 100 -4.30 -7.05 -1.38
C TRP A 100 -3.08 -6.83 -0.48
N ALA A 101 -2.57 -5.60 -0.37
CA ALA A 101 -1.49 -5.31 0.57
C ALA A 101 -1.98 -5.39 2.02
N ILE A 102 -1.10 -5.83 2.90
CA ILE A 102 -1.39 -5.95 4.34
C ILE A 102 -0.37 -5.15 5.13
N LEU A 103 -0.84 -4.22 5.93
CA LEU A 103 -0.04 -3.54 6.94
C LEU A 103 -0.28 -4.21 8.29
N GLY A 104 0.72 -4.85 8.84
CA GLY A 104 0.68 -5.42 10.19
C GLY A 104 0.44 -4.36 11.27
N GLY A 105 0.04 -4.79 12.45
CA GLY A 105 -0.27 -3.87 13.55
C GLY A 105 0.87 -2.89 13.84
N MET A 106 0.55 -1.64 14.14
CA MET A 106 1.53 -0.58 14.45
C MET A 106 2.55 -0.29 13.32
N THR A 107 2.25 -0.68 12.09
CA THR A 107 3.08 -0.31 10.93
C THR A 107 2.93 1.17 10.63
N GLY A 108 4.05 1.89 10.51
CA GLY A 108 4.09 3.29 10.07
C GLY A 108 4.64 3.41 8.65
N VAL A 109 3.89 4.05 7.74
CA VAL A 109 4.31 4.28 6.36
C VAL A 109 4.61 5.76 6.16
N HIS A 110 5.86 6.07 5.77
CA HIS A 110 6.30 7.45 5.53
C HIS A 110 5.60 8.05 4.31
N GLN A 111 5.43 9.38 4.33
CA GLN A 111 4.80 10.12 3.22
C GLN A 111 5.45 9.83 1.86
N PHE A 112 4.64 9.78 0.80
CA PHE A 112 5.03 9.51 -0.58
C PHE A 112 5.58 8.10 -0.83
N VAL A 113 5.48 7.19 0.11
CA VAL A 113 5.88 5.79 -0.09
C VAL A 113 4.79 5.05 -0.87
N HIS A 114 5.22 4.19 -1.79
CA HIS A 114 4.34 3.25 -2.49
C HIS A 114 4.54 1.84 -1.95
N ILE A 115 3.46 1.15 -1.66
CA ILE A 115 3.44 -0.28 -1.30
C ILE A 115 2.73 -1.03 -2.40
N GLY A 116 3.44 -1.94 -3.06
CA GLY A 116 2.93 -2.71 -4.18
C GLY A 116 1.87 -3.74 -3.78
N ALA A 117 1.10 -4.17 -4.77
CA ALA A 117 0.04 -5.15 -4.58
C ALA A 117 0.56 -6.46 -3.95
N HIS A 118 -0.26 -7.08 -3.11
CA HIS A 118 0.05 -8.32 -2.40
C HIS A 118 1.23 -8.24 -1.42
N ALA A 119 1.82 -7.07 -1.19
CA ALA A 119 2.90 -6.92 -0.20
C ALA A 119 2.38 -7.13 1.23
N PHE A 120 3.26 -7.56 2.10
CA PHE A 120 3.00 -7.74 3.52
C PHE A 120 4.06 -6.99 4.35
N CYS A 121 3.64 -5.98 5.07
CA CYS A 121 4.48 -5.30 6.06
C CYS A 121 4.23 -5.93 7.43
N GLY A 122 5.25 -6.52 8.03
CA GLY A 122 5.14 -7.12 9.36
C GLY A 122 4.81 -6.09 10.44
N GLY A 123 4.22 -6.54 11.55
CA GLY A 123 3.85 -5.65 12.66
C GLY A 123 5.04 -4.84 13.18
N GLY A 124 4.80 -3.58 13.56
CA GLY A 124 5.83 -2.66 14.05
C GLY A 124 6.83 -2.18 13.00
N SER A 125 6.57 -2.43 11.72
CA SER A 125 7.46 -1.97 10.64
C SER A 125 7.41 -0.46 10.44
N ILE A 126 8.57 0.15 10.17
CA ILE A 126 8.67 1.54 9.72
C ILE A 126 9.12 1.55 8.26
N VAL A 127 8.20 1.91 7.38
CA VAL A 127 8.39 1.85 5.92
C VAL A 127 8.80 3.23 5.40
N LEU A 128 10.08 3.38 5.02
CA LEU A 128 10.66 4.65 4.57
C LEU A 128 10.88 4.72 3.06
N LYS A 129 10.83 3.59 2.37
CA LYS A 129 11.04 3.43 0.93
C LYS A 129 9.96 2.56 0.32
N ASP A 130 9.86 2.58 -1.00
CA ASP A 130 8.86 1.82 -1.72
C ASP A 130 9.03 0.32 -1.53
N VAL A 131 7.92 -0.38 -1.34
CA VAL A 131 7.88 -1.83 -1.16
C VAL A 131 7.33 -2.46 -2.43
N PRO A 132 8.14 -3.15 -3.23
CA PRO A 132 7.65 -3.81 -4.44
C PRO A 132 6.53 -4.83 -4.19
N PRO A 133 5.70 -5.10 -5.21
CA PRO A 133 4.64 -6.11 -5.13
C PRO A 133 5.16 -7.46 -4.63
N TYR A 134 4.29 -8.19 -3.96
CA TYR A 134 4.53 -9.55 -3.48
C TYR A 134 5.51 -9.70 -2.31
N LEU A 135 6.22 -8.65 -1.93
CA LEU A 135 7.23 -8.73 -0.88
C LEU A 135 6.63 -8.87 0.51
N MET A 136 7.38 -9.56 1.35
CA MET A 136 7.28 -9.50 2.79
C MET A 136 8.43 -8.64 3.33
N VAL A 137 8.11 -7.65 4.15
CA VAL A 137 9.08 -6.75 4.79
C VAL A 137 8.82 -6.67 6.29
N HIS A 138 9.86 -6.42 7.11
CA HIS A 138 9.70 -6.17 8.54
C HIS A 138 10.86 -5.34 9.09
N GLY A 139 10.67 -4.77 10.26
CA GLY A 139 11.69 -4.02 11.00
C GLY A 139 11.53 -2.50 10.92
N ALA A 140 12.41 -1.78 11.62
CA ALA A 140 12.43 -0.32 11.73
C ALA A 140 13.86 0.23 11.57
N PRO A 141 14.28 0.69 10.39
CA PRO A 141 13.55 0.68 9.12
C PRO A 141 13.32 -0.73 8.59
N CYS A 142 12.26 -0.92 7.80
CA CYS A 142 11.94 -2.25 7.29
C CYS A 142 12.91 -2.70 6.18
N VAL A 143 13.15 -4.01 6.14
CA VAL A 143 13.99 -4.69 5.16
C VAL A 143 13.24 -5.85 4.51
N PRO A 144 13.64 -6.28 3.28
CA PRO A 144 13.01 -7.40 2.59
C PRO A 144 13.30 -8.73 3.30
N ALA A 145 12.23 -9.50 3.56
CA ALA A 145 12.28 -10.82 4.20
C ALA A 145 11.92 -11.98 3.26
N GLY A 146 11.64 -11.70 2.00
CA GLY A 146 11.23 -12.67 1.00
C GLY A 146 9.94 -12.26 0.30
N ILE A 147 9.23 -13.23 -0.26
CA ILE A 147 7.92 -13.03 -0.88
C ILE A 147 6.79 -13.53 0.03
N ASN A 148 5.62 -12.92 -0.08
CA ASN A 148 4.41 -13.25 0.67
C ASN A 148 3.76 -14.55 0.15
N THR A 149 4.50 -15.65 0.21
CA THR A 149 4.12 -16.96 -0.36
C THR A 149 2.72 -17.41 0.10
N GLU A 150 2.43 -17.32 1.39
CA GLU A 150 1.15 -17.78 1.94
C GLU A 150 -0.03 -16.90 1.51
N GLY A 151 0.18 -15.58 1.47
CA GLY A 151 -0.82 -14.66 0.95
C GLY A 151 -1.13 -14.91 -0.52
N LEU A 152 -0.11 -15.14 -1.34
CA LEU A 152 -0.25 -15.43 -2.76
C LEU A 152 -0.99 -16.76 -3.00
N LYS A 153 -0.61 -17.83 -2.29
CA LYS A 153 -1.32 -19.12 -2.37
C LYS A 153 -2.82 -19.00 -2.05
N ARG A 154 -3.16 -18.27 -0.97
CA ARG A 154 -4.56 -18.05 -0.58
C ARG A 154 -5.36 -17.29 -1.64
N ARG A 155 -4.69 -16.55 -2.52
CA ARG A 155 -5.28 -15.80 -3.65
C ARG A 155 -5.22 -16.54 -4.98
N GLY A 156 -4.85 -17.83 -4.96
CA GLY A 156 -4.90 -18.71 -6.13
C GLY A 156 -3.67 -18.67 -7.03
N TYR A 157 -2.57 -18.04 -6.60
CA TYR A 157 -1.31 -18.12 -7.35
C TYR A 157 -0.78 -19.55 -7.35
N ASP A 158 -0.55 -20.10 -8.51
CA ASP A 158 -0.04 -21.46 -8.68
C ASP A 158 1.47 -21.57 -8.39
N SER A 159 1.98 -22.78 -8.48
CA SER A 159 3.39 -23.05 -8.18
C SER A 159 4.36 -22.42 -9.20
N GLU A 160 3.92 -22.26 -10.45
CA GLU A 160 4.73 -21.66 -11.51
C GLU A 160 4.86 -20.16 -11.30
N ALA A 161 3.75 -19.44 -11.09
CA ALA A 161 3.74 -18.02 -10.76
C ALA A 161 4.58 -17.72 -9.50
N LEU A 162 4.42 -18.53 -8.45
CA LEU A 162 5.21 -18.40 -7.22
C LEU A 162 6.72 -18.61 -7.46
N LEU A 163 7.07 -19.54 -8.34
CA LEU A 163 8.48 -19.78 -8.70
C LEU A 163 9.07 -18.58 -9.43
N GLU A 164 8.33 -18.01 -10.38
CA GLU A 164 8.79 -16.87 -11.16
C GLU A 164 8.93 -15.61 -10.29
N ILE A 165 7.95 -15.30 -9.43
CA ILE A 165 8.04 -14.19 -8.47
C ILE A 165 9.26 -14.39 -7.55
N ARG A 166 9.52 -15.62 -7.09
CA ARG A 166 10.67 -15.91 -6.24
C ARG A 166 12.01 -15.75 -6.98
N ARG A 167 12.06 -16.09 -8.27
CA ARG A 167 13.24 -15.86 -9.12
C ARG A 167 13.50 -14.38 -9.29
N ALA A 168 12.46 -13.58 -9.59
CA ALA A 168 12.57 -12.13 -9.70
C ALA A 168 13.02 -11.48 -8.38
N TYR A 169 12.47 -11.91 -7.24
CA TYR A 169 12.95 -11.48 -5.93
C TYR A 169 14.46 -11.75 -5.75
N LYS A 170 14.93 -12.95 -6.09
CA LYS A 170 16.35 -13.28 -5.98
C LYS A 170 17.22 -12.43 -6.91
N GLU A 171 16.72 -12.12 -8.10
CA GLU A 171 17.43 -11.26 -9.07
C GLU A 171 17.70 -9.89 -8.44
N VAL A 172 16.68 -9.25 -7.88
CA VAL A 172 16.78 -7.90 -7.31
C VAL A 172 17.54 -7.87 -5.97
N TYR A 173 17.36 -8.88 -5.11
CA TYR A 173 17.76 -8.81 -3.70
C TYR A 173 18.93 -9.72 -3.30
N ARG A 174 19.32 -10.70 -4.13
CA ARG A 174 20.29 -11.73 -3.73
C ARG A 174 21.53 -11.85 -4.62
N LYS A 175 21.55 -11.16 -5.74
CA LYS A 175 22.69 -11.24 -6.68
C LYS A 175 23.72 -10.11 -6.54
N GLY A 176 23.46 -9.13 -5.66
CA GLY A 176 24.38 -8.00 -5.47
C GLY A 176 24.40 -6.98 -6.62
N GLN A 177 23.48 -7.11 -7.56
CA GLN A 177 23.33 -6.21 -8.72
C GLN A 177 22.73 -4.87 -8.34
N THR A 178 22.90 -3.87 -9.17
CA THR A 178 22.11 -2.63 -9.14
C THR A 178 20.65 -2.93 -9.53
N VAL A 179 19.74 -2.03 -9.18
CA VAL A 179 18.33 -2.14 -9.60
C VAL A 179 18.21 -2.14 -11.13
N ALA A 180 18.98 -1.31 -11.82
CA ALA A 180 18.95 -1.21 -13.27
C ALA A 180 19.38 -2.52 -13.94
N GLU A 181 20.48 -3.13 -13.48
CA GLU A 181 20.95 -4.43 -13.99
C GLU A 181 19.93 -5.54 -13.73
N ALA A 182 19.31 -5.57 -12.55
CA ALA A 182 18.28 -6.55 -12.22
C ALA A 182 17.02 -6.39 -13.10
N LEU A 183 16.58 -5.16 -13.35
CA LEU A 183 15.46 -4.90 -14.27
C LEU A 183 15.77 -5.33 -15.70
N ALA A 184 16.96 -5.00 -16.21
CA ALA A 184 17.39 -5.44 -17.55
C ALA A 184 17.40 -6.98 -17.67
N ALA A 185 17.87 -7.69 -16.64
CA ALA A 185 17.86 -9.15 -16.61
C ALA A 185 16.45 -9.79 -16.54
N LEU A 186 15.45 -9.03 -16.11
CA LEU A 186 14.06 -9.49 -16.02
C LEU A 186 13.21 -9.08 -17.23
N GLU A 187 13.67 -8.18 -18.09
CA GLU A 187 12.87 -7.49 -19.12
C GLU A 187 12.17 -8.46 -20.06
N GLU A 188 12.92 -9.37 -20.69
CA GLU A 188 12.37 -10.34 -21.65
C GLU A 188 11.28 -11.22 -21.01
N LYS A 189 11.51 -11.67 -19.78
CA LYS A 189 10.59 -12.54 -19.07
C LYS A 189 9.37 -11.79 -18.55
N ALA A 190 9.56 -10.56 -18.11
CA ALA A 190 8.47 -9.69 -17.66
C ALA A 190 7.49 -9.37 -18.81
N ALA A 191 7.95 -9.34 -20.05
CA ALA A 191 7.08 -9.17 -21.21
C ALA A 191 6.11 -10.35 -21.43
N GLN A 192 6.43 -11.53 -20.89
CA GLN A 192 5.66 -12.77 -21.08
C GLN A 192 4.86 -13.18 -19.85
N VAL A 193 5.24 -12.73 -18.66
CA VAL A 193 4.68 -13.13 -17.37
C VAL A 193 4.07 -11.92 -16.67
N PRO A 194 2.72 -11.79 -16.59
CA PRO A 194 2.05 -10.62 -16.04
C PRO A 194 2.47 -10.26 -14.61
N GLU A 195 2.72 -11.26 -13.76
CA GLU A 195 3.17 -11.09 -12.38
C GLU A 195 4.54 -10.39 -12.32
N LEU A 196 5.44 -10.77 -13.23
CA LEU A 196 6.75 -10.14 -13.32
C LEU A 196 6.65 -8.72 -13.88
N LYS A 197 5.75 -8.48 -14.82
CA LYS A 197 5.51 -7.14 -15.34
C LYS A 197 5.05 -6.19 -14.23
N LEU A 198 4.10 -6.61 -13.39
CA LEU A 198 3.65 -5.82 -12.23
C LEU A 198 4.83 -5.49 -11.28
N PHE A 199 5.71 -6.46 -11.04
CA PHE A 199 6.89 -6.29 -10.19
C PHE A 199 7.91 -5.33 -10.79
N THR A 200 8.26 -5.50 -12.06
CA THR A 200 9.28 -4.69 -12.75
C THR A 200 8.80 -3.27 -13.02
N ASP A 201 7.55 -3.09 -13.45
CA ASP A 201 6.96 -1.77 -13.67
C ASP A 201 6.92 -0.95 -12.38
N PHE A 202 6.57 -1.58 -11.26
CA PHE A 202 6.60 -0.91 -9.96
C PHE A 202 8.02 -0.42 -9.61
N ILE A 203 9.02 -1.29 -9.75
CA ILE A 203 10.41 -0.96 -9.40
C ILE A 203 10.97 0.14 -10.32
N ALA A 204 10.64 0.10 -11.61
CA ALA A 204 11.07 1.11 -12.58
C ALA A 204 10.52 2.49 -12.26
N ASN A 205 9.31 2.56 -11.67
CA ASN A 205 8.63 3.81 -11.31
C ASN A 205 8.85 4.23 -9.84
N ALA A 206 9.65 3.51 -9.06
CA ALA A 206 9.88 3.78 -7.65
C ALA A 206 10.66 5.09 -7.43
N SER A 207 9.95 6.16 -7.12
CA SER A 207 10.52 7.51 -6.98
C SER A 207 11.40 7.70 -5.75
N ARG A 208 11.12 6.96 -4.68
CA ARG A 208 11.85 6.99 -3.40
C ARG A 208 12.92 5.91 -3.28
N GLY A 209 13.14 5.15 -4.35
CA GLY A 209 13.90 3.91 -4.31
C GLY A 209 13.18 2.82 -3.51
N ILE A 210 13.54 1.58 -3.72
CA ILE A 210 12.93 0.42 -3.05
C ILE A 210 13.63 0.07 -1.73
N VAL A 211 12.92 -0.62 -0.83
CA VAL A 211 13.53 -1.28 0.35
C VAL A 211 14.62 -2.26 -0.08
N ARG A 212 15.77 -2.25 0.60
CA ARG A 212 16.90 -3.17 0.34
C ARG A 212 17.64 -3.52 1.62
#